data_a70f7ecd5d564298ea22cf72bca0e6cc
#
_entry.id   a70f7ecd5d564298ea22cf72bca0e6cc
#
_cell.length_a   1.000
_cell.length_b   1.000
_cell.length_c   1.000
_cell.angle_alpha   90.00
_cell.angle_beta   90.00
_cell.angle_gamma   90.00
#
_symmetry.space_group_name_H-M   'P 1'
#
loop_
_entity.id
_entity.type
_entity.pdbx_description
1 polymer ?
#
loop_
_entity_poly.entity_id
_entity_poly.type
_entity_poly.pdbx_seq_one_letter_code
_entity_poly.pdbx_strand_id
1 'polypeptide(L)' 'MQAYTVEQVAEILQIGRDKVYALIRTGHLHSIKIGKLRRITDQHLADFVASLEKEDVPH' A
#
# COMPACT_ATOMS: atom_id res chain seq x y z
N MET A 1 9.61 2.35 -13.21
CA MET A 1 8.40 2.06 -12.42
C MET A 1 8.47 0.63 -11.91
N GLN A 2 8.14 0.44 -10.64
CA GLN A 2 8.10 -0.90 -10.06
C GLN A 2 6.71 -1.20 -9.53
N ALA A 3 6.40 -2.48 -9.53
CA ALA A 3 5.16 -2.96 -8.95
C ALA A 3 5.49 -4.05 -7.95
N TYR A 4 4.78 -4.04 -6.83
CA TYR A 4 5.02 -4.95 -5.72
C TYR A 4 3.82 -5.83 -5.48
N THR A 5 4.09 -7.03 -4.96
CA THR A 5 2.99 -7.88 -4.49
C THR A 5 2.53 -7.38 -3.12
N VAL A 6 1.37 -7.88 -2.69
CA VAL A 6 0.87 -7.55 -1.35
C VAL A 6 1.87 -8.01 -0.29
N GLU A 7 2.45 -9.19 -0.49
CA GLU A 7 3.42 -9.72 0.45
C GLU A 7 4.67 -8.84 0.54
N GLN A 8 5.12 -8.33 -0.60
CA GLN A 8 6.27 -7.45 -0.63
C GLN A 8 5.99 -6.13 0.09
N VAL A 9 4.80 -5.57 -0.12
CA VAL A 9 4.42 -4.33 0.56
C VAL A 9 4.32 -4.56 2.06
N ALA A 10 3.75 -5.69 2.47
CA ALA A 10 3.66 -6.02 3.89
C ALA A 10 5.05 -6.06 4.53
N GLU A 11 6.01 -6.62 3.82
CA GLU A 11 7.38 -6.71 4.30
C GLU A 11 8.05 -5.34 4.34
N ILE A 12 7.86 -4.54 3.29
CA ILE A 12 8.43 -3.19 3.21
C ILE A 12 7.93 -2.33 4.37
N LEU A 13 6.64 -2.38 4.63
CA LEU A 13 6.02 -1.58 5.68
C LEU A 13 6.09 -2.26 7.05
N GLN A 14 6.52 -3.50 7.08
CA GLN A 14 6.62 -4.31 8.30
C GLN A 14 5.29 -4.41 9.03
N ILE A 15 4.25 -4.69 8.26
CA ILE A 15 2.91 -4.94 8.79
C ILE A 15 2.42 -6.28 8.27
N GLY A 16 1.34 -6.77 8.84
CA GLY A 16 0.78 -8.02 8.40
C GLY A 16 0.13 -7.91 7.03
N ARG A 17 0.12 -9.03 6.29
CA ARG A 17 -0.51 -9.08 4.98
C ARG A 17 -1.99 -8.71 5.06
N ASP A 18 -2.67 -9.18 6.10
CA ASP A 18 -4.08 -8.86 6.31
C ASP A 18 -4.30 -7.36 6.43
N LYS A 19 -3.36 -6.67 7.07
CA LYS A 19 -3.42 -5.22 7.21
C LYS A 19 -3.33 -4.55 5.85
N VAL A 20 -2.45 -5.04 4.98
CA VAL A 20 -2.32 -4.49 3.64
C VAL A 20 -3.63 -4.66 2.86
N TYR A 21 -4.24 -5.85 2.93
CA TYR A 21 -5.52 -6.07 2.27
C TYR A 21 -6.60 -5.15 2.81
N ALA A 22 -6.60 -4.94 4.12
CA ALA A 22 -7.57 -4.03 4.74
C ALA A 22 -7.39 -2.60 4.22
N LEU A 23 -6.14 -2.15 4.09
CA LEU A 23 -5.84 -0.81 3.56
C LEU A 23 -6.31 -0.66 2.12
N ILE A 24 -6.14 -1.71 1.31
CA ILE A 24 -6.60 -1.69 -0.06
C ILE A 24 -8.13 -1.65 -0.11
N ARG A 25 -8.77 -2.48 0.70
CA ARG A 25 -10.23 -2.59 0.71
C ARG A 25 -10.89 -1.29 1.15
N THR A 26 -10.28 -0.59 2.09
CA THR A 26 -10.83 0.66 2.62
C THR A 26 -10.45 1.88 1.78
N GLY A 27 -9.64 1.68 0.74
CA GLY A 27 -9.27 2.78 -0.15
C GLY A 27 -8.09 3.61 0.31
N HIS A 28 -7.43 3.24 1.40
CA HIS A 28 -6.27 3.97 1.88
C HIS A 28 -5.04 3.71 1.03
N LEU A 29 -4.92 2.50 0.51
CA LEU A 29 -3.81 2.10 -0.33
C LEU A 29 -4.35 1.68 -1.69
N HIS A 30 -3.91 2.34 -2.74
CA HIS A 30 -4.36 2.03 -4.09
C HIS A 30 -3.57 0.85 -4.65
N SER A 31 -4.20 0.14 -5.55
CA SER A 31 -3.58 -0.98 -6.22
C SER A 31 -4.16 -1.12 -7.61
N ILE A 32 -3.50 -1.89 -8.46
CA ILE A 32 -4.01 -2.22 -9.78
C ILE A 32 -4.21 -3.71 -9.88
N LYS A 33 -5.16 -4.10 -10.69
CA LYS A 33 -5.44 -5.51 -10.92
C LYS A 33 -5.05 -5.84 -12.36
N ILE A 34 -4.16 -6.82 -12.50
CA ILE A 34 -3.71 -7.29 -13.80
C ILE A 34 -4.16 -8.74 -13.93
N GLY A 35 -5.28 -8.95 -14.63
CA GLY A 35 -5.89 -10.27 -14.67
C GLY A 35 -6.32 -10.69 -13.27
N LYS A 36 -5.75 -11.75 -12.77
CA LYS A 36 -6.03 -12.25 -11.42
C LYS A 36 -5.02 -11.75 -10.39
N LEU A 37 -4.04 -10.99 -10.84
CA LEU A 37 -2.97 -10.52 -9.96
C LEU A 37 -3.25 -9.12 -9.49
N ARG A 38 -2.92 -8.85 -8.24
CA ARG A 38 -3.02 -7.51 -7.67
C ARG A 38 -1.62 -6.99 -7.41
N ARG A 39 -1.37 -5.75 -7.85
CA ARG A 39 -0.05 -5.15 -7.69
C ARG A 39 -0.19 -3.73 -7.15
N ILE A 40 0.78 -3.33 -6.36
CA ILE A 40 0.87 -1.98 -5.82
C ILE A 40 2.11 -1.35 -6.44
N THR A 41 1.94 -0.24 -7.15
CA THR A 41 3.07 0.44 -7.77
C THR A 41 3.85 1.23 -6.73
N ASP A 42 5.09 1.60 -7.08
CA ASP A 42 5.88 2.45 -6.21
C ASP A 42 5.19 3.79 -5.98
N GLN A 43 4.46 4.29 -6.99
CA GLN A 43 3.71 5.53 -6.84
C GLN A 43 2.58 5.37 -5.81
N HIS A 44 1.85 4.25 -5.88
CA HIS A 44 0.80 3.96 -4.90
C HIS A 44 1.35 3.92 -3.48
N LEU A 45 2.50 3.29 -3.34
CA LEU A 45 3.13 3.16 -2.04
C LEU A 45 3.58 4.52 -1.52
N ALA A 46 4.19 5.33 -2.39
CA ALA A 46 4.63 6.66 -2.02
C ALA A 46 3.45 7.55 -1.61
N ASP A 47 2.36 7.47 -2.36
CA ASP A 47 1.15 8.25 -2.06
C ASP A 47 0.58 7.84 -0.71
N PHE A 48 0.58 6.54 -0.41
CA PHE A 48 0.07 6.05 0.85
C PHE A 48 0.92 6.56 2.02
N VAL A 49 2.22 6.47 1.90
CA VAL A 49 3.12 6.93 2.95
C VAL A 49 2.99 8.44 3.15
N ALA A 50 2.91 9.20 2.06
CA ALA A 50 2.71 10.63 2.13
C ALA A 50 1.41 10.99 2.82
N SER A 51 0.36 10.21 2.58
CA SER A 51 -0.93 10.40 3.22
C SER A 51 -0.84 10.20 4.73
N LEU A 52 -0.10 9.19 5.17
CA LEU A 52 0.11 8.95 6.59
C LEU A 52 0.87 10.08 7.25
N GLU A 53 1.92 10.56 6.60
CA GLU A 53 2.71 11.66 7.12
C GLU A 53 1.87 12.93 7.26
N LYS A 54 0.96 13.12 6.32
CA LYS A 54 0.09 14.29 6.33
C LYS A 54 -0.93 14.21 7.47
N GLU A 55 -1.41 13.00 7.77
CA GLU A 55 -2.37 12.78 8.84
C GLU A 55 -1.71 12.74 10.20
N ASP A 56 -0.44 12.41 10.23
CA ASP A 56 0.32 12.32 11.47
C ASP A 56 0.66 13.71 11.95
N VAL A 57 -0.23 14.28 12.73
CA VAL A 57 -0.09 15.62 13.25
C VAL A 57 1.05 15.66 14.27
N PRO A 58 2.07 16.48 14.05
CA PRO A 58 3.16 16.56 15.01
C PRO A 58 2.65 17.08 16.35
N HIS A 59 3.13 16.49 17.40
CA HIS A 59 2.70 16.80 18.75
C HIS A 59 3.71 17.66 19.46
#